data_8853a5bb9e8256edce68857ec94ce698
#
_entry.id   8853a5bb9e8256edce68857ec94ce698
#
_cell.length_a   1.000
_cell.length_b   1.000
_cell.length_c   1.000
_cell.angle_alpha   90.00
_cell.angle_beta   90.00
_cell.angle_gamma   90.00
#
_symmetry.space_group_name_H-M   'P 1'
#
loop_
_entity.id
_entity.type
_entity.pdbx_description
1 polymer ?
#
loop_
_entity_poly.entity_id
_entity_poly.type
_entity_poly.pdbx_seq_one_letter_code
_entity_poly.pdbx_strand_id
1 'polypeptide(L)'
;MNYGKLKNRPFSIIIVTGDFMKTIFKNCTLLDGTKDMAARENIDVAIENGKIVEIGSITPSVSDEVIDLSGKYLMPGLINLHVHLPAGGKPQNKPMKTTLLTKIALSSAISRELVLKMCHAYAMQGLMAGVTTVRAVGGLDNLDTRLRDKINSGKLDGPRILAANFAIGVPNGHMVGSVTRPAQTVADAVKMVDELKGQNVDLIKLMITGGVMDAKVKGEPGKLMMKADMIKACCDRAHGYGLKVAAHVQSPEGVRCAVENGVDSIEHGSTLTQREIDAFKKHNAVLVCTISPALPMAKFERETLGISEAVQYNSNIVYYNMILGSKTALENGITVGLGTDTGCPYTTHYNMWRELHYFEKNVGVSPAFALYTATLNNAKILGIDDITGSIEVGKCADILVSNSNPLDDFRALSQPYMVVCRGKIYKEPKIEKYEKCEYELDKYYD
;
A
#
# COMPACT_ATOMS: atom_id res chain seq x y z
N MET A 1 14.49 -22.87 6.77
CA MET A 1 15.37 -21.88 7.43
C MET A 1 14.47 -20.86 8.09
N ASN A 2 14.64 -20.66 9.41
CA ASN A 2 13.79 -19.76 10.20
C ASN A 2 13.93 -18.32 9.72
N TYR A 3 12.85 -17.75 9.21
CA TYR A 3 12.74 -16.32 8.89
C TYR A 3 12.97 -15.54 10.19
N GLY A 4 14.05 -14.75 10.23
CA GLY A 4 14.30 -13.84 11.33
C GLY A 4 13.12 -12.88 11.46
N LYS A 5 12.31 -13.08 12.51
CA LYS A 5 11.30 -12.11 12.91
C LYS A 5 11.99 -10.75 12.98
N LEU A 6 11.32 -9.68 12.52
CA LEU A 6 11.65 -8.30 12.84
C LEU A 6 11.63 -8.13 14.36
N LYS A 7 12.62 -8.75 15.04
CA LYS A 7 12.74 -8.73 16.50
C LYS A 7 13.22 -7.35 16.91
N ASN A 8 12.36 -6.68 17.63
CA ASN A 8 12.68 -5.63 18.59
C ASN A 8 13.34 -4.36 18.02
N ARG A 9 12.57 -3.57 17.24
CA ARG A 9 12.65 -2.14 17.48
C ARG A 9 11.59 -1.83 18.56
N PRO A 10 11.98 -1.32 19.73
CA PRO A 10 10.98 -0.93 20.73
C PRO A 10 10.14 0.20 20.14
N PHE A 11 8.87 -0.08 19.86
CA PHE A 11 7.89 0.98 19.72
C PHE A 11 7.86 1.63 21.11
N SER A 12 8.44 2.82 21.23
CA SER A 12 8.37 3.60 22.46
C SER A 12 6.91 3.97 22.66
N ILE A 13 6.20 3.18 23.44
CA ILE A 13 4.90 3.54 23.99
C ILE A 13 5.22 4.65 24.99
N ILE A 14 4.83 5.89 24.68
CA ILE A 14 4.78 6.95 25.70
C ILE A 14 3.68 6.53 26.63
N ILE A 15 4.04 5.97 27.79
CA ILE A 15 3.11 5.72 28.89
C ILE A 15 2.78 7.08 29.49
N VAL A 16 1.66 7.64 29.08
CA VAL A 16 1.02 8.73 29.81
C VAL A 16 0.34 8.07 31.00
N THR A 17 0.87 8.26 32.19
CA THR A 17 0.25 7.79 33.45
C THR A 17 -0.97 8.69 33.75
N GLY A 18 -2.14 8.30 33.28
CA GLY A 18 -3.46 8.75 33.67
C GLY A 18 -4.35 7.51 33.74
N ASP A 19 -5.42 7.52 34.54
CA ASP A 19 -6.42 6.45 34.53
C ASP A 19 -6.93 6.27 33.10
N PHE A 20 -6.45 5.23 32.41
CA PHE A 20 -6.79 4.96 31.03
C PHE A 20 -8.22 4.44 30.98
N MET A 21 -9.15 5.25 30.50
CA MET A 21 -10.52 4.85 30.23
C MET A 21 -10.51 3.80 29.11
N LYS A 22 -11.10 2.63 29.39
CA LYS A 22 -11.40 1.64 28.37
C LYS A 22 -12.48 2.23 27.46
N THR A 23 -12.30 2.18 26.15
CA THR A 23 -13.36 2.49 25.20
C THR A 23 -13.98 1.19 24.71
N ILE A 24 -15.29 1.05 24.82
CA ILE A 24 -16.05 -0.13 24.43
C ILE A 24 -16.95 0.20 23.26
N PHE A 25 -16.71 -0.43 22.12
CA PHE A 25 -17.57 -0.42 20.95
C PHE A 25 -18.64 -1.51 21.13
N LYS A 26 -19.91 -1.12 21.32
CA LYS A 26 -21.02 -2.01 21.64
C LYS A 26 -21.83 -2.40 20.41
N ASN A 27 -22.35 -3.64 20.42
CA ASN A 27 -23.39 -4.11 19.52
C ASN A 27 -23.04 -4.06 18.03
N CYS A 28 -21.76 -4.15 17.65
CA CYS A 28 -21.37 -4.12 16.25
C CYS A 28 -21.59 -5.48 15.55
N THR A 29 -21.67 -5.45 14.22
CA THR A 29 -21.41 -6.63 13.39
C THR A 29 -19.90 -6.69 13.16
N LEU A 30 -19.24 -7.70 13.69
CA LEU A 30 -17.79 -7.86 13.59
C LEU A 30 -17.40 -8.67 12.34
N LEU A 31 -16.51 -8.10 11.52
CA LEU A 31 -15.74 -8.74 10.46
C LEU A 31 -14.28 -8.81 10.93
N ASP A 32 -13.82 -9.96 11.41
CA ASP A 32 -12.60 -10.05 12.21
C ASP A 32 -11.27 -10.00 11.46
N GLY A 33 -11.28 -9.99 10.14
CA GLY A 33 -10.09 -9.99 9.29
C GLY A 33 -9.59 -11.38 8.91
N THR A 34 -10.25 -12.47 9.35
CA THR A 34 -9.93 -13.82 8.88
C THR A 34 -10.31 -14.01 7.41
N LYS A 35 -9.81 -15.09 6.79
CA LYS A 35 -10.00 -15.33 5.35
C LYS A 35 -11.48 -15.42 4.95
N ASP A 36 -12.29 -16.00 5.82
CA ASP A 36 -13.71 -16.22 5.56
C ASP A 36 -14.59 -15.01 5.93
N MET A 37 -14.06 -14.05 6.72
CA MET A 37 -14.76 -12.83 7.14
C MET A 37 -16.18 -13.09 7.64
N ALA A 38 -16.40 -14.18 8.36
CA ALA A 38 -17.72 -14.52 8.87
C ALA A 38 -18.26 -13.42 9.78
N ALA A 39 -19.36 -12.80 9.39
CA ALA A 39 -19.99 -11.75 10.17
C ALA A 39 -20.54 -12.28 11.49
N ARG A 40 -20.15 -11.67 12.61
CA ARG A 40 -20.67 -11.97 13.95
C ARG A 40 -21.42 -10.78 14.49
N GLU A 41 -22.71 -10.94 14.68
CA GLU A 41 -23.61 -9.87 15.15
C GLU A 41 -23.56 -9.68 16.68
N ASN A 42 -23.91 -8.46 17.12
CA ASN A 42 -24.01 -8.09 18.53
C ASN A 42 -22.74 -8.39 19.34
N ILE A 43 -21.60 -8.11 18.74
CA ILE A 43 -20.28 -8.27 19.40
C ILE A 43 -19.81 -6.91 19.93
N ASP A 44 -19.23 -6.95 21.13
CA ASP A 44 -18.55 -5.80 21.70
C ASP A 44 -17.04 -5.95 21.51
N VAL A 45 -16.36 -4.84 21.28
CA VAL A 45 -14.89 -4.77 21.19
C VAL A 45 -14.41 -3.67 22.12
N ALA A 46 -13.54 -4.01 23.07
CA ALA A 46 -12.93 -3.03 23.96
C ALA A 46 -11.48 -2.75 23.60
N ILE A 47 -11.13 -1.49 23.67
CA ILE A 47 -9.75 -1.02 23.47
C ILE A 47 -9.25 -0.27 24.70
N GLU A 48 -7.97 -0.46 25.01
CA GLU A 48 -7.27 0.23 26.07
C GLU A 48 -5.79 0.38 25.68
N ASN A 49 -5.18 1.53 25.98
CA ASN A 49 -3.77 1.81 25.67
C ASN A 49 -3.36 1.51 24.21
N GLY A 50 -4.28 1.79 23.26
CA GLY A 50 -4.04 1.57 21.85
C GLY A 50 -4.11 0.11 21.39
N LYS A 51 -4.58 -0.80 22.24
CA LYS A 51 -4.72 -2.24 21.95
C LYS A 51 -6.16 -2.71 22.14
N ILE A 52 -6.50 -3.77 21.43
CA ILE A 52 -7.72 -4.54 21.65
C ILE A 52 -7.50 -5.40 22.89
N VAL A 53 -8.36 -5.25 23.90
CA VAL A 53 -8.20 -5.95 25.19
C VAL A 53 -9.29 -7.00 25.45
N GLU A 54 -10.46 -6.85 24.81
CA GLU A 54 -11.57 -7.78 25.00
C GLU A 54 -12.50 -7.81 23.79
N ILE A 55 -13.06 -8.98 23.48
CA ILE A 55 -14.03 -9.19 22.39
C ILE A 55 -15.10 -10.16 22.88
N GLY A 56 -16.37 -9.79 22.71
CA GLY A 56 -17.51 -10.65 23.11
C GLY A 56 -18.64 -9.86 23.71
N SER A 57 -19.26 -10.33 24.78
CA SER A 57 -20.26 -9.59 25.54
C SER A 57 -19.59 -8.92 26.73
N ILE A 58 -19.49 -7.59 26.71
CA ILE A 58 -18.73 -6.81 27.68
C ILE A 58 -19.68 -6.00 28.56
N THR A 59 -19.55 -6.12 29.89
CA THR A 59 -20.26 -5.27 30.84
C THR A 59 -19.41 -4.04 31.16
N PRO A 60 -19.84 -2.83 30.74
CA PRO A 60 -19.07 -1.61 31.02
C PRO A 60 -18.98 -1.31 32.52
N SER A 61 -17.85 -0.77 32.93
CA SER A 61 -17.70 -0.12 34.24
C SER A 61 -18.13 1.36 34.16
N VAL A 62 -18.27 2.02 35.32
CA VAL A 62 -18.68 3.44 35.36
C VAL A 62 -17.64 4.37 34.73
N SER A 63 -16.37 3.95 34.68
CA SER A 63 -15.26 4.73 34.11
C SER A 63 -15.07 4.53 32.61
N ASP A 64 -15.75 3.55 31.98
CA ASP A 64 -15.54 3.22 30.59
C ASP A 64 -16.29 4.18 29.65
N GLU A 65 -15.66 4.56 28.53
CA GLU A 65 -16.35 5.21 27.43
C GLU A 65 -17.09 4.16 26.60
N VAL A 66 -18.39 4.34 26.41
CA VAL A 66 -19.22 3.43 25.62
C VAL A 66 -19.65 4.11 24.30
N ILE A 67 -19.37 3.46 23.19
CA ILE A 67 -19.78 3.90 21.84
C ILE A 67 -20.68 2.81 21.27
N ASP A 68 -21.97 3.13 21.09
CA ASP A 68 -22.91 2.19 20.46
C ASP A 68 -22.71 2.17 18.94
N LEU A 69 -22.47 0.96 18.40
CA LEU A 69 -22.29 0.65 16.99
C LEU A 69 -23.41 -0.25 16.46
N SER A 70 -24.60 -0.22 17.06
CA SER A 70 -25.77 -0.97 16.58
C SER A 70 -26.02 -0.69 15.08
N GLY A 71 -26.13 -1.76 14.30
CA GLY A 71 -26.35 -1.70 12.85
C GLY A 71 -25.10 -1.29 12.04
N LYS A 72 -23.92 -1.21 12.65
CA LYS A 72 -22.64 -0.88 11.98
C LYS A 72 -21.72 -2.09 11.93
N TYR A 73 -20.80 -2.05 10.96
CA TYR A 73 -19.81 -3.10 10.71
C TYR A 73 -18.44 -2.62 11.18
N LEU A 74 -17.84 -3.37 12.09
CA LEU A 74 -16.49 -3.14 12.62
C LEU A 74 -15.52 -4.16 12.01
N MET A 75 -14.42 -3.68 11.46
CA MET A 75 -13.42 -4.50 10.80
C MET A 75 -12.00 -3.95 11.04
N PRO A 76 -10.93 -4.71 10.70
CA PRO A 76 -9.57 -4.18 10.73
C PRO A 76 -9.41 -3.00 9.79
N GLY A 77 -8.57 -2.05 10.17
CA GLY A 77 -8.13 -0.99 9.27
C GLY A 77 -7.42 -1.56 8.04
N LEU A 78 -7.63 -0.91 6.90
CA LEU A 78 -7.03 -1.33 5.63
C LEU A 78 -5.51 -1.12 5.64
N ILE A 79 -4.81 -2.01 4.93
CA ILE A 79 -3.36 -1.97 4.73
C ILE A 79 -3.09 -1.84 3.23
N ASN A 80 -2.43 -0.75 2.82
CA ASN A 80 -2.09 -0.48 1.42
C ASN A 80 -0.60 -0.77 1.18
N LEU A 81 -0.29 -1.79 0.36
CA LEU A 81 1.08 -2.23 0.12
C LEU A 81 1.86 -1.38 -0.88
N HIS A 82 1.22 -0.43 -1.56
CA HIS A 82 1.89 0.35 -2.60
C HIS A 82 1.36 1.78 -2.66
N VAL A 83 2.12 2.70 -2.08
CA VAL A 83 1.81 4.14 -2.13
C VAL A 83 3.06 4.97 -2.44
N HIS A 84 2.83 6.14 -3.05
CA HIS A 84 3.83 7.20 -3.25
C HIS A 84 3.37 8.47 -2.53
N LEU A 85 3.86 8.67 -1.31
CA LEU A 85 3.44 9.80 -0.45
C LEU A 85 3.69 11.19 -1.04
N PRO A 86 4.72 11.44 -1.89
CA PRO A 86 4.93 12.76 -2.47
C PRO A 86 3.90 13.20 -3.53
N ALA A 87 2.99 12.32 -3.96
CA ALA A 87 2.04 12.61 -5.02
C ALA A 87 0.59 12.34 -4.59
N GLY A 88 -0.34 13.22 -4.93
CA GLY A 88 -1.73 13.19 -4.44
C GLY A 88 -2.73 12.50 -5.36
N GLY A 89 -2.33 11.98 -6.51
CA GLY A 89 -3.24 11.30 -7.44
C GLY A 89 -4.28 12.19 -8.12
N LYS A 90 -4.06 13.51 -8.15
CA LYS A 90 -5.00 14.48 -8.75
C LYS A 90 -5.21 14.22 -10.24
N PRO A 91 -6.39 14.58 -10.77
CA PRO A 91 -6.63 14.57 -12.22
C PRO A 91 -5.56 15.39 -12.95
N GLN A 92 -5.00 14.81 -14.01
CA GLN A 92 -4.01 15.48 -14.85
C GLN A 92 -4.33 15.20 -16.32
N ASN A 93 -4.23 16.24 -17.14
CA ASN A 93 -4.41 16.17 -18.60
C ASN A 93 -3.15 16.60 -19.36
N LYS A 94 -2.04 16.80 -18.67
CA LYS A 94 -0.73 17.14 -19.26
C LYS A 94 0.40 16.47 -18.47
N PRO A 95 1.46 16.01 -19.15
CA PRO A 95 2.64 15.49 -18.45
C PRO A 95 3.26 16.54 -17.53
N MET A 96 3.53 16.19 -16.29
CA MET A 96 4.24 17.05 -15.34
C MET A 96 5.76 16.96 -15.55
N LYS A 97 6.45 18.06 -15.39
CA LYS A 97 7.93 18.11 -15.36
C LYS A 97 8.42 17.67 -13.96
N THR A 98 8.22 16.41 -13.63
CA THR A 98 8.48 15.85 -12.29
C THR A 98 9.92 16.07 -11.82
N THR A 99 10.91 15.91 -12.72
CA THR A 99 12.33 16.13 -12.40
C THR A 99 12.63 17.56 -11.93
N LEU A 100 12.03 18.59 -12.57
CA LEU A 100 12.21 19.97 -12.16
C LEU A 100 11.54 20.24 -10.81
N LEU A 101 10.31 19.73 -10.62
CA LEU A 101 9.58 19.85 -9.37
C LEU A 101 10.33 19.18 -8.21
N THR A 102 10.90 18.00 -8.44
CA THR A 102 11.73 17.30 -7.45
C THR A 102 12.97 18.08 -7.07
N LYS A 103 13.68 18.67 -8.05
CA LYS A 103 14.83 19.53 -7.76
C LYS A 103 14.45 20.72 -6.88
N ILE A 104 13.33 21.39 -7.17
CA ILE A 104 12.82 22.49 -6.36
C ILE A 104 12.42 21.99 -4.96
N ALA A 105 11.69 20.89 -4.87
CA ALA A 105 11.24 20.28 -3.63
C ALA A 105 12.39 19.93 -2.68
N LEU A 106 13.53 19.54 -3.20
CA LEU A 106 14.70 19.11 -2.43
C LEU A 106 15.78 20.19 -2.30
N SER A 107 15.58 21.41 -2.83
CA SER A 107 16.61 22.45 -2.93
C SER A 107 17.01 23.10 -1.60
N SER A 108 16.14 23.09 -0.60
CA SER A 108 16.37 23.71 0.70
C SER A 108 15.69 22.96 1.86
N ALA A 109 16.10 23.25 3.09
CA ALA A 109 15.44 22.69 4.27
C ALA A 109 13.97 23.11 4.36
N ILE A 110 13.66 24.35 3.96
CA ILE A 110 12.29 24.89 3.97
C ILE A 110 11.42 24.15 2.96
N SER A 111 11.88 23.99 1.71
CA SER A 111 11.12 23.27 0.69
C SER A 111 10.91 21.81 1.06
N ARG A 112 11.91 21.14 1.65
CA ARG A 112 11.80 19.76 2.17
C ARG A 112 10.74 19.64 3.26
N GLU A 113 10.64 20.61 4.18
CA GLU A 113 9.63 20.59 5.24
C GLU A 113 8.21 20.86 4.67
N LEU A 114 8.07 21.71 3.65
CA LEU A 114 6.80 21.91 2.94
C LEU A 114 6.34 20.63 2.23
N VAL A 115 7.25 19.93 1.56
CA VAL A 115 6.94 18.63 0.93
C VAL A 115 6.60 17.58 1.98
N LEU A 116 7.29 17.57 3.13
CA LEU A 116 6.97 16.66 4.22
C LEU A 116 5.54 16.90 4.77
N LYS A 117 5.12 18.17 4.90
CA LYS A 117 3.74 18.52 5.28
C LYS A 117 2.73 18.04 4.22
N MET A 118 3.07 18.13 2.95
CA MET A 118 2.24 17.62 1.86
C MET A 118 2.12 16.09 1.92
N CYS A 119 3.24 15.37 2.11
CA CYS A 119 3.23 13.91 2.30
C CYS A 119 2.38 13.51 3.51
N HIS A 120 2.47 14.26 4.61
CA HIS A 120 1.64 14.05 5.79
C HIS A 120 0.16 14.25 5.50
N ALA A 121 -0.23 15.32 4.78
CA ALA A 121 -1.61 15.56 4.41
C ALA A 121 -2.19 14.40 3.55
N TYR A 122 -1.40 13.87 2.62
CA TYR A 122 -1.79 12.70 1.83
C TYR A 122 -1.89 11.41 2.65
N ALA A 123 -0.95 11.17 3.57
CA ALA A 123 -1.03 10.05 4.49
C ALA A 123 -2.31 10.13 5.36
N MET A 124 -2.67 11.35 5.82
CA MET A 124 -3.90 11.60 6.56
C MET A 124 -5.16 11.39 5.72
N GLN A 125 -5.16 11.75 4.42
CA GLN A 125 -6.29 11.43 3.53
C GLN A 125 -6.55 9.92 3.48
N GLY A 126 -5.49 9.11 3.35
CA GLY A 126 -5.60 7.65 3.40
C GLY A 126 -6.13 7.16 4.74
N LEU A 127 -5.61 7.70 5.85
CA LEU A 127 -6.06 7.33 7.20
C LEU A 127 -7.55 7.65 7.40
N MET A 128 -8.00 8.85 7.01
CA MET A 128 -9.42 9.22 7.12
C MET A 128 -10.32 8.33 6.26
N ALA A 129 -9.79 7.72 5.21
CA ALA A 129 -10.48 6.72 4.38
C ALA A 129 -10.29 5.26 4.88
N GLY A 130 -9.79 5.06 6.10
CA GLY A 130 -9.68 3.75 6.73
C GLY A 130 -8.37 3.01 6.49
N VAL A 131 -7.39 3.61 5.80
CA VAL A 131 -6.07 3.00 5.59
C VAL A 131 -5.16 3.28 6.79
N THR A 132 -5.08 2.34 7.72
CA THR A 132 -4.32 2.50 8.96
C THR A 132 -2.84 2.13 8.84
N THR A 133 -2.46 1.43 7.78
CA THR A 133 -1.07 1.07 7.48
C THR A 133 -0.78 1.24 5.98
N VAL A 134 0.37 1.82 5.66
CA VAL A 134 0.85 1.98 4.28
C VAL A 134 2.29 1.50 4.13
N ARG A 135 2.61 0.92 2.97
CA ARG A 135 3.98 0.67 2.52
C ARG A 135 4.33 1.67 1.42
N ALA A 136 5.18 2.64 1.74
CA ALA A 136 5.68 3.63 0.80
C ALA A 136 6.87 3.03 0.02
N VAL A 137 6.69 2.87 -1.29
CA VAL A 137 7.63 2.14 -2.18
C VAL A 137 8.22 3.04 -3.26
N GLY A 138 8.53 4.26 -2.91
CA GLY A 138 9.17 5.27 -3.76
C GLY A 138 8.80 6.65 -3.29
N GLY A 139 9.70 7.28 -2.54
CA GLY A 139 9.58 8.61 -1.99
C GLY A 139 10.66 9.55 -2.50
N LEU A 140 10.66 10.77 -1.98
CA LEU A 140 11.65 11.78 -2.29
C LEU A 140 12.73 11.80 -1.20
N ASP A 141 13.93 11.39 -1.57
CA ASP A 141 15.08 11.35 -0.67
C ASP A 141 14.76 10.51 0.60
N ASN A 142 14.84 11.10 1.80
CA ASN A 142 14.55 10.48 3.09
C ASN A 142 13.22 10.94 3.72
N LEU A 143 12.30 11.49 2.93
CA LEU A 143 11.09 12.12 3.48
C LEU A 143 10.11 11.11 4.08
N ASP A 144 10.03 9.90 3.53
CA ASP A 144 9.11 8.87 4.05
C ASP A 144 9.53 8.38 5.44
N THR A 145 10.82 8.10 5.64
CA THR A 145 11.35 7.73 6.98
C THR A 145 11.22 8.87 7.97
N ARG A 146 11.46 10.13 7.56
CA ARG A 146 11.26 11.30 8.42
C ARG A 146 9.81 11.46 8.85
N LEU A 147 8.85 11.26 7.93
CA LEU A 147 7.42 11.30 8.26
C LEU A 147 7.05 10.17 9.21
N ARG A 148 7.45 8.94 8.89
CA ARG A 148 7.26 7.76 9.75
C ARG A 148 7.74 8.04 11.18
N ASP A 149 8.96 8.56 11.32
CA ASP A 149 9.58 8.77 12.62
C ASP A 149 8.90 9.89 13.42
N LYS A 150 8.39 10.95 12.75
CA LYS A 150 7.55 11.97 13.40
C LYS A 150 6.21 11.38 13.90
N ILE A 151 5.59 10.48 13.12
CA ILE A 151 4.35 9.81 13.52
C ILE A 151 4.62 8.82 14.66
N ASN A 152 5.69 8.00 14.55
CA ASN A 152 6.02 7.02 15.59
C ASN A 152 6.44 7.66 16.93
N SER A 153 6.98 8.87 16.90
CA SER A 153 7.30 9.64 18.11
C SER A 153 6.11 10.41 18.70
N GLY A 154 4.91 10.33 18.11
CA GLY A 154 3.73 11.06 18.54
C GLY A 154 3.74 12.56 18.23
N LYS A 155 4.72 13.05 17.47
CA LYS A 155 4.78 14.47 17.04
C LYS A 155 3.74 14.80 15.98
N LEU A 156 3.31 13.80 15.22
CA LEU A 156 2.27 13.89 14.21
C LEU A 156 1.34 12.68 14.34
N ASP A 157 0.07 12.90 14.05
CA ASP A 157 -0.87 11.80 13.81
C ASP A 157 -0.63 11.20 12.42
N GLY A 158 -1.03 9.95 12.22
CA GLY A 158 -0.92 9.33 10.91
C GLY A 158 -1.01 7.80 10.93
N PRO A 159 -1.10 7.18 9.76
CA PRO A 159 -1.06 5.73 9.65
C PRO A 159 0.31 5.17 10.04
N ARG A 160 0.38 3.86 10.26
CA ARG A 160 1.66 3.15 10.30
C ARG A 160 2.29 3.21 8.91
N ILE A 161 3.56 3.61 8.82
CA ILE A 161 4.30 3.71 7.55
C ILE A 161 5.46 2.72 7.58
N LEU A 162 5.57 1.88 6.54
CA LEU A 162 6.78 1.17 6.19
C LEU A 162 7.40 1.88 4.98
N ALA A 163 8.62 2.37 5.12
CA ALA A 163 9.23 3.33 4.19
C ALA A 163 10.43 2.74 3.44
N ALA A 164 10.42 2.85 2.10
CA ALA A 164 11.57 2.55 1.25
C ALA A 164 12.43 3.78 0.93
N ASN A 165 11.92 5.00 1.10
CA ASN A 165 12.51 6.24 0.60
C ASN A 165 12.64 6.20 -0.93
N PHE A 166 13.76 6.71 -1.52
CA PHE A 166 13.93 6.67 -2.97
C PHE A 166 14.11 5.22 -3.47
N ALA A 167 13.62 4.97 -4.68
CA ALA A 167 13.84 3.71 -5.38
C ALA A 167 15.18 3.70 -6.12
N ILE A 168 15.79 2.52 -6.28
CA ILE A 168 17.00 2.32 -7.08
C ILE A 168 16.57 1.87 -8.48
N GLY A 169 17.06 2.56 -9.51
CA GLY A 169 16.85 2.21 -10.91
C GLY A 169 18.13 2.32 -11.71
N VAL A 170 18.00 2.37 -13.03
CA VAL A 170 19.12 2.56 -13.96
C VAL A 170 18.90 3.83 -14.79
N PRO A 171 19.92 4.39 -15.47
CA PRO A 171 19.75 5.54 -16.34
C PRO A 171 18.64 5.30 -17.37
N ASN A 172 17.81 6.32 -17.59
CA ASN A 172 16.60 6.26 -18.43
C ASN A 172 15.55 5.22 -18.00
N GLY A 173 15.67 4.68 -16.77
CA GLY A 173 14.67 3.81 -16.18
C GLY A 173 13.44 4.55 -15.66
N HIS A 174 12.48 3.79 -15.13
CA HIS A 174 11.20 4.31 -14.65
C HIS A 174 11.36 5.35 -13.52
N MET A 175 10.66 6.49 -13.65
CA MET A 175 10.60 7.58 -12.66
C MET A 175 11.95 8.19 -12.27
N VAL A 176 13.00 8.03 -13.09
CA VAL A 176 14.33 8.62 -12.84
C VAL A 176 14.25 10.16 -12.80
N GLY A 177 14.89 10.73 -11.77
CA GLY A 177 14.86 12.17 -11.49
C GLY A 177 13.63 12.65 -10.73
N SER A 178 12.80 11.71 -10.28
CA SER A 178 11.68 11.90 -9.37
C SER A 178 11.90 11.02 -8.13
N VAL A 179 11.14 9.94 -7.97
CA VAL A 179 11.27 9.00 -6.84
C VAL A 179 12.37 7.95 -7.04
N THR A 180 13.01 7.92 -8.21
CA THR A 180 14.04 6.94 -8.56
C THR A 180 15.40 7.61 -8.75
N ARG A 181 16.44 7.05 -8.12
CA ARG A 181 17.83 7.41 -8.35
C ARG A 181 18.51 6.37 -9.23
N PRO A 182 19.20 6.78 -10.33
CA PRO A 182 19.83 5.85 -11.24
C PRO A 182 21.21 5.42 -10.74
N ALA A 183 21.46 4.11 -10.68
CA ALA A 183 22.76 3.50 -10.49
C ALA A 183 23.42 3.24 -11.86
N GLN A 184 24.66 3.66 -12.04
CA GLN A 184 25.42 3.46 -13.28
C GLN A 184 26.04 2.06 -13.32
N THR A 185 26.44 1.55 -12.16
CA THR A 185 27.13 0.28 -12.00
C THR A 185 26.48 -0.55 -10.89
N VAL A 186 26.82 -1.84 -10.84
CA VAL A 186 26.41 -2.72 -9.72
C VAL A 186 26.92 -2.17 -8.38
N ALA A 187 28.15 -1.66 -8.34
CA ALA A 187 28.73 -1.08 -7.14
C ALA A 187 27.96 0.17 -6.67
N ASP A 188 27.49 1.02 -7.60
CA ASP A 188 26.65 2.17 -7.25
C ASP A 188 25.33 1.72 -6.64
N ALA A 189 24.69 0.70 -7.22
CA ALA A 189 23.42 0.17 -6.73
C ALA A 189 23.57 -0.39 -5.30
N VAL A 190 24.61 -1.16 -5.04
CA VAL A 190 24.92 -1.70 -3.70
C VAL A 190 25.19 -0.57 -2.70
N LYS A 191 25.94 0.46 -3.09
CA LYS A 191 26.18 1.65 -2.25
C LYS A 191 24.86 2.40 -1.92
N MET A 192 23.92 2.45 -2.85
CA MET A 192 22.58 3.03 -2.59
C MET A 192 21.78 2.19 -1.58
N VAL A 193 21.89 0.85 -1.62
CA VAL A 193 21.31 -0.02 -0.57
C VAL A 193 21.90 0.31 0.79
N ASP A 194 23.24 0.51 0.88
CA ASP A 194 23.92 0.89 2.13
C ASP A 194 23.47 2.27 2.63
N GLU A 195 23.29 3.24 1.73
CA GLU A 195 22.75 4.57 2.05
C GLU A 195 21.34 4.46 2.63
N LEU A 196 20.46 3.71 1.97
CA LEU A 196 19.08 3.50 2.43
C LEU A 196 19.04 2.80 3.79
N LYS A 197 19.90 1.80 4.01
CA LYS A 197 20.08 1.18 5.33
C LYS A 197 20.47 2.21 6.38
N GLY A 198 21.40 3.11 6.07
CA GLY A 198 21.81 4.22 6.94
C GLY A 198 20.64 5.20 7.24
N GLN A 199 19.67 5.32 6.36
CA GLN A 199 18.45 6.10 6.55
C GLN A 199 17.35 5.34 7.31
N ASN A 200 17.63 4.14 7.81
CA ASN A 200 16.68 3.29 8.56
C ASN A 200 15.41 2.94 7.79
N VAL A 201 15.49 2.67 6.48
CA VAL A 201 14.34 2.18 5.70
C VAL A 201 13.86 0.81 6.20
N ASP A 202 12.61 0.48 5.91
CA ASP A 202 11.98 -0.79 6.28
C ASP A 202 12.10 -1.84 5.16
N LEU A 203 12.37 -1.39 3.93
CA LEU A 203 12.56 -2.22 2.75
C LEU A 203 13.36 -1.47 1.68
N ILE A 204 13.79 -2.19 0.63
CA ILE A 204 14.40 -1.62 -0.57
C ILE A 204 13.39 -1.67 -1.71
N LYS A 205 13.34 -0.62 -2.55
CA LYS A 205 12.55 -0.61 -3.80
C LYS A 205 13.47 -0.53 -4.99
N LEU A 206 13.27 -1.44 -5.96
CA LEU A 206 13.92 -1.45 -7.27
C LEU A 206 12.93 -1.07 -8.38
N MET A 207 13.40 -0.36 -9.41
CA MET A 207 12.69 -0.13 -10.66
C MET A 207 13.37 -0.97 -11.75
N ILE A 208 12.84 -2.19 -11.96
CA ILE A 208 13.48 -3.21 -12.81
C ILE A 208 13.09 -3.02 -14.27
N THR A 209 11.81 -2.71 -14.51
CA THR A 209 11.31 -2.44 -15.86
C THR A 209 10.98 -0.96 -16.06
N GLY A 210 10.82 -0.54 -17.31
CA GLY A 210 10.12 0.69 -17.64
C GLY A 210 8.63 0.59 -17.26
N GLY A 211 7.97 1.74 -17.07
CA GLY A 211 6.52 1.84 -16.90
C GLY A 211 5.83 2.18 -18.21
N VAL A 212 4.50 2.06 -18.24
CA VAL A 212 3.69 2.39 -19.44
C VAL A 212 3.89 3.81 -19.93
N MET A 213 4.13 4.77 -19.03
CA MET A 213 4.38 6.17 -19.38
C MET A 213 5.74 6.39 -20.04
N ASP A 214 6.68 5.46 -19.88
CA ASP A 214 8.03 5.53 -20.49
C ASP A 214 8.06 4.89 -21.88
N ALA A 215 7.04 4.11 -22.24
CA ALA A 215 6.99 3.34 -23.46
C ALA A 215 6.71 4.23 -24.70
N LYS A 216 7.63 4.23 -25.62
CA LYS A 216 7.55 4.99 -26.90
C LYS A 216 6.99 4.15 -28.05
N VAL A 217 7.03 2.83 -27.94
CA VAL A 217 6.64 1.88 -28.98
C VAL A 217 5.43 1.10 -28.52
N LYS A 218 4.44 0.92 -29.41
CA LYS A 218 3.28 0.05 -29.14
C LYS A 218 3.70 -1.41 -29.04
N GLY A 219 3.14 -2.13 -28.06
CA GLY A 219 3.38 -3.56 -27.88
C GLY A 219 4.60 -3.90 -27.00
N GLU A 220 5.33 -2.90 -26.50
CA GLU A 220 6.50 -3.10 -25.64
C GLU A 220 6.33 -2.42 -24.25
N PRO A 221 5.30 -2.76 -23.47
CA PRO A 221 5.20 -2.28 -22.11
C PRO A 221 6.22 -2.99 -21.22
N GLY A 222 6.77 -2.29 -20.23
CA GLY A 222 7.56 -2.92 -19.19
C GLY A 222 8.90 -3.50 -19.67
N LYS A 223 9.61 -2.81 -20.60
CA LYS A 223 10.93 -3.24 -21.04
C LYS A 223 11.86 -3.47 -19.85
N LEU A 224 12.54 -4.63 -19.82
CA LEU A 224 13.55 -4.93 -18.81
C LEU A 224 14.72 -3.94 -18.93
N MET A 225 14.99 -3.18 -17.87
CA MET A 225 15.99 -2.11 -17.83
C MET A 225 17.18 -2.47 -16.92
N MET A 226 16.89 -3.03 -15.73
CA MET A 226 17.92 -3.41 -14.76
C MET A 226 18.36 -4.84 -15.03
N LYS A 227 19.69 -5.06 -15.12
CA LYS A 227 20.26 -6.38 -15.41
C LYS A 227 20.23 -7.30 -14.19
N ALA A 228 20.22 -8.59 -14.44
CA ALA A 228 20.13 -9.64 -13.42
C ALA A 228 21.22 -9.55 -12.35
N ASP A 229 22.47 -9.27 -12.73
CA ASP A 229 23.60 -9.12 -11.82
C ASP A 229 23.41 -7.95 -10.83
N MET A 230 22.87 -6.82 -11.30
CA MET A 230 22.55 -5.68 -10.45
C MET A 230 21.39 -5.97 -9.50
N ILE A 231 20.31 -6.62 -10.01
CA ILE A 231 19.16 -7.04 -9.19
C ILE A 231 19.63 -7.96 -8.06
N LYS A 232 20.40 -9.00 -8.43
CA LYS A 232 20.93 -9.97 -7.46
C LYS A 232 21.81 -9.31 -6.41
N ALA A 233 22.72 -8.43 -6.80
CA ALA A 233 23.61 -7.73 -5.87
C ALA A 233 22.83 -6.84 -4.89
N CYS A 234 21.79 -6.13 -5.35
CA CYS A 234 20.90 -5.35 -4.49
C CYS A 234 20.15 -6.25 -3.50
N CYS A 235 19.57 -7.37 -3.98
CA CYS A 235 18.85 -8.31 -3.14
C CYS A 235 19.77 -8.96 -2.08
N ASP A 236 20.92 -9.49 -2.49
CA ASP A 236 21.89 -10.09 -1.57
C ASP A 236 22.33 -9.09 -0.48
N ARG A 237 22.56 -7.81 -0.85
CA ARG A 237 22.94 -6.77 0.09
C ARG A 237 21.80 -6.41 1.05
N ALA A 238 20.59 -6.24 0.52
CA ALA A 238 19.40 -5.93 1.33
C ALA A 238 19.09 -7.06 2.32
N HIS A 239 19.10 -8.31 1.84
CA HIS A 239 18.88 -9.50 2.66
C HIS A 239 19.97 -9.65 3.74
N GLY A 240 21.21 -9.30 3.44
CA GLY A 240 22.28 -9.24 4.45
C GLY A 240 22.00 -8.26 5.59
N TYR A 241 21.13 -7.29 5.39
CA TYR A 241 20.63 -6.37 6.41
C TYR A 241 19.27 -6.78 7.00
N GLY A 242 18.69 -7.90 6.57
CA GLY A 242 17.35 -8.34 6.95
C GLY A 242 16.23 -7.49 6.34
N LEU A 243 16.51 -6.75 5.24
CA LEU A 243 15.54 -5.94 4.51
C LEU A 243 14.96 -6.74 3.34
N LYS A 244 13.64 -6.67 3.14
CA LYS A 244 12.97 -7.20 1.95
C LYS A 244 13.14 -6.25 0.77
N VAL A 245 13.03 -6.80 -0.45
CA VAL A 245 13.14 -6.06 -1.71
C VAL A 245 11.82 -6.12 -2.46
N ALA A 246 11.24 -4.96 -2.76
CA ALA A 246 10.09 -4.79 -3.64
C ALA A 246 10.56 -4.30 -5.02
N ALA A 247 9.91 -4.74 -6.11
CA ALA A 247 10.31 -4.33 -7.45
C ALA A 247 9.12 -3.93 -8.32
N HIS A 248 9.22 -2.77 -9.00
CA HIS A 248 8.33 -2.39 -10.10
C HIS A 248 8.61 -3.27 -11.32
N VAL A 249 7.59 -4.00 -11.78
CA VAL A 249 7.71 -4.95 -12.89
C VAL A 249 6.40 -4.99 -13.69
N GLN A 250 6.47 -4.77 -15.00
CA GLN A 250 5.29 -4.74 -15.88
C GLN A 250 5.44 -5.64 -17.13
N SER A 251 6.32 -6.65 -17.09
CA SER A 251 6.48 -7.62 -18.17
C SER A 251 6.81 -9.02 -17.66
N PRO A 252 6.49 -10.10 -18.41
CA PRO A 252 6.81 -11.48 -17.99
C PRO A 252 8.31 -11.71 -17.82
N GLU A 253 9.13 -11.17 -18.74
CA GLU A 253 10.59 -11.23 -18.63
C GLU A 253 11.10 -10.53 -17.35
N GLY A 254 10.53 -9.37 -17.03
CA GLY A 254 10.84 -8.63 -15.80
C GLY A 254 10.49 -9.42 -14.56
N VAL A 255 9.30 -10.06 -14.51
CA VAL A 255 8.85 -10.90 -13.39
C VAL A 255 9.87 -12.04 -13.17
N ARG A 256 10.20 -12.77 -14.22
CA ARG A 256 11.16 -13.86 -14.14
C ARG A 256 12.52 -13.38 -13.63
N CYS A 257 13.07 -12.35 -14.26
CA CYS A 257 14.36 -11.80 -13.89
C CYS A 257 14.38 -11.33 -12.42
N ALA A 258 13.32 -10.69 -11.97
CA ALA A 258 13.21 -10.20 -10.59
C ALA A 258 13.19 -11.36 -9.57
N VAL A 259 12.29 -12.32 -9.76
CA VAL A 259 12.09 -13.43 -8.80
C VAL A 259 13.31 -14.35 -8.76
N GLU A 260 13.86 -14.73 -9.93
CA GLU A 260 15.06 -15.60 -10.01
C GLU A 260 16.29 -14.96 -9.35
N ASN A 261 16.32 -13.62 -9.19
CA ASN A 261 17.42 -12.87 -8.58
C ASN A 261 17.14 -12.35 -7.16
N GLY A 262 16.08 -12.86 -6.52
CA GLY A 262 15.86 -12.70 -5.08
C GLY A 262 14.92 -11.55 -4.66
N VAL A 263 14.14 -10.97 -5.57
CA VAL A 263 13.11 -10.00 -5.21
C VAL A 263 12.01 -10.68 -4.40
N ASP A 264 11.61 -10.07 -3.27
CA ASP A 264 10.61 -10.63 -2.36
C ASP A 264 9.17 -10.29 -2.76
N SER A 265 8.92 -9.10 -3.34
CA SER A 265 7.60 -8.71 -3.81
C SER A 265 7.65 -8.06 -5.19
N ILE A 266 6.82 -8.58 -6.09
CA ILE A 266 6.64 -8.08 -7.44
C ILE A 266 5.44 -7.13 -7.43
N GLU A 267 5.69 -5.87 -7.70
CA GLU A 267 4.65 -4.84 -7.78
C GLU A 267 4.08 -4.81 -9.20
N HIS A 268 2.76 -4.69 -9.34
CA HIS A 268 1.99 -4.78 -10.57
C HIS A 268 2.00 -6.19 -11.16
N GLY A 269 3.15 -6.65 -11.60
CA GLY A 269 3.30 -7.96 -12.22
C GLY A 269 2.87 -8.00 -13.67
N SER A 270 2.76 -9.22 -14.20
CA SER A 270 2.36 -9.53 -15.58
C SER A 270 1.85 -10.96 -15.65
N THR A 271 1.55 -11.47 -16.85
CA THR A 271 1.21 -12.89 -17.07
C THR A 271 2.31 -13.82 -16.58
N LEU A 272 1.91 -14.96 -16.04
CA LEU A 272 2.80 -15.97 -15.48
C LEU A 272 2.70 -17.26 -16.31
N THR A 273 3.84 -17.78 -16.74
CA THR A 273 3.97 -19.16 -17.24
C THR A 273 4.38 -20.08 -16.10
N GLN A 274 4.45 -21.39 -16.37
CA GLN A 274 4.88 -22.36 -15.36
C GLN A 274 6.25 -22.02 -14.77
N ARG A 275 7.16 -21.44 -15.57
CA ARG A 275 8.50 -21.05 -15.11
C ARG A 275 8.46 -19.95 -14.05
N GLU A 276 7.65 -18.90 -14.27
CA GLU A 276 7.48 -17.83 -13.27
C GLU A 276 6.78 -18.37 -12.01
N ILE A 277 5.76 -19.23 -12.17
CA ILE A 277 5.07 -19.89 -11.04
C ILE A 277 6.06 -20.69 -10.18
N ASP A 278 6.90 -21.52 -10.80
CA ASP A 278 7.92 -22.30 -10.11
C ASP A 278 8.94 -21.41 -9.39
N ALA A 279 9.34 -20.31 -10.03
CA ALA A 279 10.23 -19.32 -9.42
C ALA A 279 9.60 -18.65 -8.19
N PHE A 280 8.34 -18.18 -8.27
CA PHE A 280 7.62 -17.63 -7.12
C PHE A 280 7.57 -18.61 -5.95
N LYS A 281 7.22 -19.87 -6.20
CA LYS A 281 7.15 -20.92 -5.16
C LYS A 281 8.53 -21.21 -4.55
N LYS A 282 9.56 -21.32 -5.39
CA LYS A 282 10.93 -21.60 -4.96
C LYS A 282 11.49 -20.49 -4.05
N HIS A 283 11.22 -19.25 -4.38
CA HIS A 283 11.76 -18.08 -3.67
C HIS A 283 10.79 -17.53 -2.62
N ASN A 284 9.58 -18.09 -2.51
CA ASN A 284 8.51 -17.61 -1.63
C ASN A 284 8.23 -16.10 -1.82
N ALA A 285 8.32 -15.65 -3.08
CA ALA A 285 8.01 -14.30 -3.46
C ALA A 285 6.49 -14.07 -3.50
N VAL A 286 6.05 -12.81 -3.40
CA VAL A 286 4.64 -12.44 -3.45
C VAL A 286 4.37 -11.50 -4.63
N LEU A 287 3.12 -11.49 -5.11
CA LEU A 287 2.64 -10.53 -6.10
C LEU A 287 1.81 -9.45 -5.40
N VAL A 288 2.00 -8.18 -5.75
CA VAL A 288 1.18 -7.06 -5.26
C VAL A 288 0.40 -6.47 -6.42
N CYS A 289 -0.88 -6.79 -6.46
CA CYS A 289 -1.82 -6.28 -7.47
C CYS A 289 -2.13 -4.81 -7.21
N THR A 290 -2.20 -3.99 -8.28
CA THR A 290 -2.46 -2.56 -8.23
C THR A 290 -3.26 -2.13 -9.46
N ILE A 291 -4.55 -2.47 -9.51
CA ILE A 291 -5.41 -2.19 -10.66
C ILE A 291 -5.73 -0.70 -10.78
N SER A 292 -5.78 0.00 -9.65
CA SER A 292 -6.15 1.41 -9.56
C SER A 292 -5.44 2.35 -10.52
N PRO A 293 -4.11 2.31 -10.74
CA PRO A 293 -3.45 3.21 -11.69
C PRO A 293 -3.61 2.73 -13.15
N ALA A 294 -3.75 1.42 -13.35
CA ALA A 294 -3.82 0.84 -14.68
C ALA A 294 -5.20 1.07 -15.35
N LEU A 295 -6.28 1.03 -14.58
CA LEU A 295 -7.65 1.19 -15.09
C LEU A 295 -7.87 2.56 -15.77
N PRO A 296 -7.57 3.73 -15.17
CA PRO A 296 -7.71 5.01 -15.85
C PRO A 296 -6.88 5.08 -17.12
N MET A 297 -5.62 4.63 -17.06
CA MET A 297 -4.70 4.68 -18.20
C MET A 297 -5.14 3.79 -19.37
N ALA A 298 -5.83 2.68 -19.08
CA ALA A 298 -6.35 1.76 -20.09
C ALA A 298 -7.72 2.18 -20.64
N LYS A 299 -8.61 2.70 -19.78
CA LYS A 299 -10.05 2.81 -20.06
C LYS A 299 -10.57 4.21 -20.32
N PHE A 300 -9.93 5.25 -19.73
CA PHE A 300 -10.41 6.62 -19.93
C PHE A 300 -10.13 7.12 -21.35
N GLU A 301 -10.89 8.10 -21.78
CA GLU A 301 -10.61 8.82 -23.02
C GLU A 301 -9.23 9.47 -22.94
N ARG A 302 -8.45 9.38 -24.03
CA ARG A 302 -7.06 9.88 -24.08
C ARG A 302 -6.96 11.36 -23.78
N GLU A 303 -7.96 12.14 -24.20
CA GLU A 303 -8.07 13.58 -23.98
C GLU A 303 -8.18 13.92 -22.50
N THR A 304 -8.87 13.08 -21.73
CA THR A 304 -9.02 13.23 -20.27
C THR A 304 -7.67 13.11 -19.55
N LEU A 305 -6.79 12.23 -20.05
CA LEU A 305 -5.50 11.94 -19.47
C LEU A 305 -4.34 12.73 -20.12
N GLY A 306 -4.52 13.20 -21.35
CA GLY A 306 -3.46 13.83 -22.13
C GLY A 306 -2.33 12.88 -22.52
N ILE A 307 -2.64 11.60 -22.78
CA ILE A 307 -1.68 10.56 -23.12
C ILE A 307 -1.68 10.23 -24.62
N SER A 308 -0.54 9.68 -25.11
CA SER A 308 -0.44 9.22 -26.48
C SER A 308 -1.18 7.89 -26.70
N GLU A 309 -1.47 7.57 -27.97
CA GLU A 309 -2.04 6.28 -28.34
C GLU A 309 -1.14 5.11 -27.96
N ALA A 310 0.18 5.26 -28.06
CA ALA A 310 1.13 4.23 -27.66
C ALA A 310 1.06 3.95 -26.15
N VAL A 311 0.96 4.99 -25.33
CA VAL A 311 0.80 4.85 -23.88
C VAL A 311 -0.50 4.12 -23.55
N GLN A 312 -1.63 4.51 -24.14
CA GLN A 312 -2.91 3.84 -23.90
C GLN A 312 -2.90 2.38 -24.34
N TYR A 313 -2.35 2.10 -25.54
CA TYR A 313 -2.22 0.73 -26.04
C TYR A 313 -1.42 -0.14 -25.07
N ASN A 314 -0.28 0.33 -24.60
CA ASN A 314 0.57 -0.39 -23.64
C ASN A 314 -0.09 -0.50 -22.26
N SER A 315 -0.84 0.51 -21.84
CA SER A 315 -1.60 0.47 -20.59
C SER A 315 -2.68 -0.61 -20.63
N ASN A 316 -3.35 -0.82 -21.75
CA ASN A 316 -4.29 -1.93 -21.90
C ASN A 316 -3.58 -3.28 -21.75
N ILE A 317 -2.39 -3.47 -22.35
CA ILE A 317 -1.63 -4.71 -22.17
C ILE A 317 -1.29 -4.94 -20.69
N VAL A 318 -0.76 -3.93 -20.01
CA VAL A 318 -0.39 -4.04 -18.59
C VAL A 318 -1.61 -4.30 -17.72
N TYR A 319 -2.72 -3.60 -17.96
CA TYR A 319 -3.97 -3.79 -17.22
C TYR A 319 -4.46 -5.26 -17.29
N TYR A 320 -4.59 -5.82 -18.49
CA TYR A 320 -5.05 -7.19 -18.65
C TYR A 320 -4.02 -8.21 -18.15
N ASN A 321 -2.74 -7.98 -18.37
CA ASN A 321 -1.68 -8.89 -17.92
C ASN A 321 -1.56 -8.93 -16.39
N MET A 322 -1.77 -7.80 -15.71
CA MET A 322 -1.78 -7.73 -14.24
C MET A 322 -2.96 -8.52 -13.66
N ILE A 323 -4.15 -8.36 -14.23
CA ILE A 323 -5.34 -9.10 -13.82
C ILE A 323 -5.13 -10.62 -14.02
N LEU A 324 -4.70 -11.01 -15.21
CA LEU A 324 -4.46 -12.41 -15.54
C LEU A 324 -3.33 -12.99 -14.67
N GLY A 325 -2.25 -12.25 -14.46
CA GLY A 325 -1.15 -12.66 -13.59
C GLY A 325 -1.59 -12.86 -12.15
N SER A 326 -2.41 -11.95 -11.61
CA SER A 326 -2.97 -12.07 -10.25
C SER A 326 -3.89 -13.28 -10.12
N LYS A 327 -4.75 -13.53 -11.11
CA LYS A 327 -5.61 -14.72 -11.15
C LYS A 327 -4.78 -16.00 -11.19
N THR A 328 -3.83 -16.08 -12.13
CA THR A 328 -2.93 -17.24 -12.25
C THR A 328 -2.12 -17.49 -10.97
N ALA A 329 -1.64 -16.40 -10.32
CA ALA A 329 -0.93 -16.51 -9.06
C ALA A 329 -1.80 -17.15 -7.96
N LEU A 330 -3.04 -16.66 -7.77
CA LEU A 330 -3.98 -17.21 -6.78
C LEU A 330 -4.32 -18.69 -7.07
N GLU A 331 -4.61 -19.03 -8.32
CA GLU A 331 -4.92 -20.40 -8.75
C GLU A 331 -3.77 -21.37 -8.48
N ASN A 332 -2.53 -20.88 -8.43
CA ASN A 332 -1.33 -21.66 -8.15
C ASN A 332 -0.82 -21.55 -6.70
N GLY A 333 -1.59 -20.92 -5.79
CA GLY A 333 -1.24 -20.80 -4.38
C GLY A 333 -0.11 -19.79 -4.10
N ILE A 334 0.20 -18.91 -5.05
CA ILE A 334 1.12 -17.77 -4.83
C ILE A 334 0.35 -16.70 -4.05
N THR A 335 0.99 -16.15 -3.02
CA THR A 335 0.39 -15.08 -2.22
C THR A 335 0.27 -13.79 -3.04
N VAL A 336 -0.96 -13.24 -3.11
CA VAL A 336 -1.25 -11.96 -3.75
C VAL A 336 -1.67 -10.96 -2.68
N GLY A 337 -1.01 -9.81 -2.62
CA GLY A 337 -1.38 -8.68 -1.79
C GLY A 337 -2.01 -7.56 -2.63
N LEU A 338 -2.55 -6.54 -1.97
CA LEU A 338 -3.17 -5.37 -2.61
C LEU A 338 -2.45 -4.07 -2.26
N GLY A 339 -2.25 -3.24 -3.28
CA GLY A 339 -1.81 -1.87 -3.18
C GLY A 339 -2.50 -1.01 -4.24
N THR A 340 -2.48 0.31 -4.10
CA THR A 340 -3.15 1.20 -5.04
C THR A 340 -2.23 1.92 -6.01
N ASP A 341 -0.92 1.92 -5.76
CA ASP A 341 0.04 2.77 -6.49
C ASP A 341 -0.39 4.25 -6.49
N THR A 342 -0.85 4.70 -5.34
CA THR A 342 -1.34 6.06 -5.12
C THR A 342 -0.28 7.09 -5.48
N GLY A 343 -0.68 8.12 -6.19
CA GLY A 343 0.19 9.16 -6.71
C GLY A 343 0.14 9.25 -8.24
N CYS A 344 -0.23 8.17 -8.92
CA CYS A 344 -0.57 8.20 -10.33
C CYS A 344 -1.84 9.05 -10.57
N PRO A 345 -2.00 9.69 -11.73
CA PRO A 345 -3.21 10.44 -12.05
C PRO A 345 -4.47 9.62 -11.81
N TYR A 346 -5.47 10.21 -11.19
CA TYR A 346 -6.75 9.57 -10.79
C TYR A 346 -6.63 8.46 -9.73
N THR A 347 -5.44 8.27 -9.13
CA THR A 347 -5.21 7.26 -8.09
C THR A 347 -4.90 7.94 -6.76
N THR A 348 -5.96 8.26 -6.01
CA THR A 348 -5.91 9.06 -4.79
C THR A 348 -5.69 8.23 -3.54
N HIS A 349 -5.18 8.83 -2.45
CA HIS A 349 -4.93 8.14 -1.18
C HIS A 349 -6.20 7.65 -0.48
N TYR A 350 -7.37 8.23 -0.79
CA TYR A 350 -8.63 7.87 -0.17
C TYR A 350 -9.42 6.79 -0.91
N ASN A 351 -8.93 6.27 -2.03
CA ASN A 351 -9.67 5.34 -2.89
C ASN A 351 -9.22 3.86 -2.79
N MET A 352 -8.64 3.42 -1.64
CA MET A 352 -8.29 2.00 -1.44
C MET A 352 -9.50 1.06 -1.58
N TRP A 353 -10.70 1.51 -1.23
CA TRP A 353 -11.93 0.75 -1.38
C TRP A 353 -12.22 0.38 -2.85
N ARG A 354 -11.81 1.21 -3.82
CA ARG A 354 -11.96 0.91 -5.25
C ARG A 354 -11.02 -0.23 -5.69
N GLU A 355 -9.81 -0.31 -5.11
CA GLU A 355 -8.91 -1.43 -5.39
C GLU A 355 -9.51 -2.76 -4.94
N LEU A 356 -10.18 -2.80 -3.78
CA LEU A 356 -10.94 -3.97 -3.32
C LEU A 356 -12.01 -4.38 -4.33
N HIS A 357 -12.79 -3.42 -4.81
CA HIS A 357 -13.82 -3.63 -5.83
C HIS A 357 -13.22 -4.12 -7.15
N TYR A 358 -12.15 -3.49 -7.63
CA TYR A 358 -11.48 -3.91 -8.87
C TYR A 358 -10.89 -5.32 -8.74
N PHE A 359 -10.35 -5.66 -7.58
CA PHE A 359 -9.82 -7.00 -7.32
C PHE A 359 -10.94 -8.05 -7.32
N GLU A 360 -12.07 -7.76 -6.68
CA GLU A 360 -13.26 -8.61 -6.73
C GLU A 360 -13.73 -8.82 -8.17
N LYS A 361 -14.01 -7.73 -8.89
CA LYS A 361 -14.66 -7.81 -10.21
C LYS A 361 -13.73 -8.33 -11.31
N ASN A 362 -12.47 -7.89 -11.34
CA ASN A 362 -11.59 -8.22 -12.46
C ASN A 362 -10.79 -9.50 -12.22
N VAL A 363 -10.35 -9.77 -11.00
CA VAL A 363 -9.62 -11.01 -10.67
C VAL A 363 -10.60 -12.15 -10.36
N GLY A 364 -11.81 -11.83 -9.89
CA GLY A 364 -12.87 -12.83 -9.67
C GLY A 364 -12.78 -13.50 -8.30
N VAL A 365 -12.37 -12.76 -7.28
CA VAL A 365 -12.35 -13.25 -5.89
C VAL A 365 -13.65 -12.87 -5.16
N SER A 366 -13.93 -13.51 -4.03
CA SER A 366 -15.06 -13.10 -3.18
C SER A 366 -14.78 -11.77 -2.47
N PRO A 367 -15.80 -10.97 -2.12
CA PRO A 367 -15.64 -9.75 -1.32
C PRO A 367 -14.90 -10.02 0.00
N ALA A 368 -15.21 -11.11 0.68
CA ALA A 368 -14.52 -11.54 1.91
C ALA A 368 -13.01 -11.73 1.67
N PHE A 369 -12.64 -12.40 0.59
CA PHE A 369 -11.23 -12.62 0.25
C PHE A 369 -10.52 -11.31 -0.14
N ALA A 370 -11.20 -10.39 -0.86
CA ALA A 370 -10.64 -9.08 -1.17
C ALA A 370 -10.36 -8.27 0.09
N LEU A 371 -11.30 -8.23 1.04
CA LEU A 371 -11.12 -7.53 2.31
C LEU A 371 -10.04 -8.19 3.18
N TYR A 372 -10.00 -9.53 3.26
CA TYR A 372 -8.92 -10.29 3.91
C TYR A 372 -7.55 -9.93 3.30
N THR A 373 -7.48 -9.82 1.97
CA THR A 373 -6.24 -9.48 1.26
C THR A 373 -5.74 -8.10 1.65
N ALA A 374 -6.63 -7.11 1.76
CA ALA A 374 -6.28 -5.73 2.15
C ALA A 374 -6.12 -5.53 3.67
N THR A 375 -6.23 -6.58 4.47
CA THR A 375 -6.09 -6.54 5.94
C THR A 375 -5.06 -7.54 6.42
N LEU A 376 -5.46 -8.71 6.92
CA LEU A 376 -4.57 -9.69 7.54
C LEU A 376 -3.54 -10.26 6.55
N ASN A 377 -3.91 -10.51 5.31
CA ASN A 377 -2.95 -11.03 4.33
C ASN A 377 -1.84 -10.01 4.01
N ASN A 378 -2.20 -8.73 3.83
CA ASN A 378 -1.22 -7.67 3.66
C ASN A 378 -0.34 -7.50 4.92
N ALA A 379 -0.90 -7.66 6.13
CA ALA A 379 -0.12 -7.67 7.37
C ALA A 379 0.91 -8.81 7.39
N LYS A 380 0.52 -10.02 6.95
CA LYS A 380 1.44 -11.18 6.82
C LYS A 380 2.55 -10.92 5.82
N ILE A 381 2.25 -10.32 4.65
CA ILE A 381 3.26 -9.94 3.66
C ILE A 381 4.29 -8.98 4.26
N LEU A 382 3.83 -8.04 5.09
CA LEU A 382 4.70 -7.09 5.80
C LEU A 382 5.42 -7.69 7.01
N GLY A 383 4.99 -8.85 7.52
CA GLY A 383 5.50 -9.47 8.74
C GLY A 383 5.11 -8.73 10.01
N ILE A 384 3.91 -8.15 10.02
CA ILE A 384 3.33 -7.40 11.16
C ILE A 384 1.95 -7.93 11.57
N ASP A 385 1.62 -9.15 11.18
CA ASP A 385 0.34 -9.79 11.48
C ASP A 385 0.14 -10.13 12.97
N ASP A 386 1.21 -10.13 13.74
CA ASP A 386 1.18 -10.14 15.20
C ASP A 386 0.82 -8.78 15.84
N ILE A 387 0.88 -7.70 15.04
CA ILE A 387 0.63 -6.32 15.48
C ILE A 387 -0.76 -5.84 15.05
N THR A 388 -1.18 -6.13 13.82
CA THR A 388 -2.38 -5.55 13.18
C THR A 388 -2.93 -6.46 12.07
N GLY A 389 -4.00 -6.03 11.40
CA GLY A 389 -4.60 -6.71 10.23
C GLY A 389 -5.78 -7.62 10.57
N SER A 390 -6.04 -7.90 11.84
CA SER A 390 -7.24 -8.59 12.33
C SER A 390 -7.70 -8.01 13.66
N ILE A 391 -8.97 -8.27 14.01
CA ILE A 391 -9.55 -7.91 15.32
C ILE A 391 -9.31 -9.06 16.28
N GLU A 392 -8.21 -8.99 17.00
CA GLU A 392 -7.78 -10.00 17.97
C GLU A 392 -7.23 -9.33 19.24
N VAL A 393 -7.50 -9.94 20.41
CA VAL A 393 -6.99 -9.44 21.69
C VAL A 393 -5.45 -9.40 21.68
N GLY A 394 -4.90 -8.28 22.13
CA GLY A 394 -3.46 -8.01 22.18
C GLY A 394 -2.92 -7.26 20.97
N LYS A 395 -3.62 -7.25 19.84
CA LYS A 395 -3.22 -6.44 18.64
C LYS A 395 -3.51 -4.96 18.83
N CYS A 396 -2.86 -4.13 18.00
CA CYS A 396 -3.16 -2.71 17.94
C CYS A 396 -4.61 -2.48 17.56
N ALA A 397 -5.24 -1.51 18.18
CA ALA A 397 -6.56 -1.03 17.80
C ALA A 397 -6.48 -0.19 16.52
N ASP A 398 -6.32 -0.89 15.40
CA ASP A 398 -6.39 -0.37 14.04
C ASP A 398 -7.71 -0.87 13.46
N ILE A 399 -8.75 -0.03 13.51
CA ILE A 399 -10.16 -0.41 13.28
C ILE A 399 -10.80 0.53 12.26
N LEU A 400 -11.62 -0.03 11.40
CA LEU A 400 -12.49 0.68 10.46
C LEU A 400 -13.95 0.32 10.76
N VAL A 401 -14.82 1.32 10.82
CA VAL A 401 -16.26 1.12 11.00
C VAL A 401 -17.02 1.73 9.83
N SER A 402 -17.89 0.95 9.21
CA SER A 402 -18.79 1.36 8.12
C SER A 402 -20.26 1.35 8.56
N ASN A 403 -21.09 2.16 7.86
CA ASN A 403 -22.53 2.23 8.10
C ASN A 403 -23.30 1.05 7.50
N SER A 404 -22.75 0.38 6.49
CA SER A 404 -23.36 -0.76 5.80
C SER A 404 -22.32 -1.86 5.57
N ASN A 405 -22.81 -3.04 5.17
CA ASN A 405 -21.95 -4.20 4.97
C ASN A 405 -20.99 -4.01 3.78
N PRO A 406 -19.67 -3.93 3.98
CA PRO A 406 -18.72 -3.78 2.89
C PRO A 406 -18.59 -5.04 2.01
N LEU A 407 -19.08 -6.19 2.48
CA LEU A 407 -19.08 -7.43 1.71
C LEU A 407 -20.22 -7.47 0.67
N ASP A 408 -21.23 -6.62 0.82
CA ASP A 408 -22.29 -6.44 -0.16
C ASP A 408 -21.90 -5.41 -1.23
N ASP A 409 -21.22 -4.32 -0.80
CA ASP A 409 -20.74 -3.25 -1.66
C ASP A 409 -19.57 -2.51 -1.00
N PHE A 410 -18.38 -2.56 -1.60
CA PHE A 410 -17.19 -1.86 -1.08
C PHE A 410 -17.36 -0.33 -1.05
N ARG A 411 -18.35 0.25 -1.74
CA ARG A 411 -18.70 1.67 -1.63
C ARG A 411 -19.05 2.07 -0.19
N ALA A 412 -19.47 1.12 0.67
CA ALA A 412 -19.63 1.31 2.10
C ALA A 412 -18.38 1.87 2.81
N LEU A 413 -17.18 1.60 2.25
CA LEU A 413 -15.91 2.06 2.77
C LEU A 413 -15.48 3.44 2.21
N SER A 414 -16.23 4.00 1.25
CA SER A 414 -15.90 5.28 0.62
C SER A 414 -16.04 6.48 1.57
N GLN A 415 -16.81 6.30 2.64
CA GLN A 415 -17.02 7.27 3.71
C GLN A 415 -17.19 6.53 5.04
N PRO A 416 -16.09 6.25 5.76
CA PRO A 416 -16.17 5.55 7.04
C PRO A 416 -17.02 6.29 8.08
N TYR A 417 -17.73 5.54 8.90
CA TYR A 417 -18.36 6.10 10.10
C TYR A 417 -17.31 6.45 11.16
N MET A 418 -16.29 5.60 11.28
CA MET A 418 -15.21 5.80 12.26
C MET A 418 -13.93 5.10 11.79
N VAL A 419 -12.80 5.71 12.09
CA VAL A 419 -11.48 5.10 11.95
C VAL A 419 -10.78 5.15 13.29
N VAL A 420 -10.16 4.05 13.70
CA VAL A 420 -9.29 4.00 14.87
C VAL A 420 -7.90 3.59 14.39
N CYS A 421 -6.89 4.35 14.75
CA CYS A 421 -5.51 4.03 14.42
C CYS A 421 -4.66 4.09 15.68
N ARG A 422 -4.09 2.95 16.06
CA ARG A 422 -3.32 2.80 17.31
C ARG A 422 -4.11 3.29 18.54
N GLY A 423 -5.42 3.05 18.55
CA GLY A 423 -6.33 3.47 19.63
C GLY A 423 -6.84 4.90 19.54
N LYS A 424 -6.27 5.75 18.67
CA LYS A 424 -6.81 7.09 18.45
C LYS A 424 -8.03 7.04 17.54
N ILE A 425 -9.15 7.59 18.03
CA ILE A 425 -10.47 7.52 17.40
C ILE A 425 -10.71 8.78 16.56
N TYR A 426 -11.14 8.58 15.31
CA TYR A 426 -11.59 9.61 14.36
C TYR A 426 -13.05 9.31 14.01
N LYS A 427 -13.99 10.01 14.64
CA LYS A 427 -15.45 9.89 14.38
C LYS A 427 -15.81 10.73 13.15
N GLU A 428 -16.61 10.17 12.26
CA GLU A 428 -17.10 10.82 11.04
C GLU A 428 -15.99 11.56 10.26
N PRO A 429 -14.91 10.84 9.88
CA PRO A 429 -13.76 11.46 9.27
C PRO A 429 -14.14 12.16 7.97
N LYS A 430 -13.65 13.40 7.80
CA LYS A 430 -13.90 14.18 6.58
C LYS A 430 -12.85 13.85 5.53
N ILE A 431 -13.30 13.50 4.34
CA ILE A 431 -12.47 13.18 3.18
C ILE A 431 -12.74 14.22 2.10
N GLU A 432 -11.74 15.03 1.79
CA GLU A 432 -11.80 15.92 0.63
C GLU A 432 -11.55 15.14 -0.63
N LYS A 433 -12.60 14.95 -1.43
CA LYS A 433 -12.55 14.19 -2.69
C LYS A 433 -12.37 15.13 -3.88
N TYR A 434 -11.65 14.66 -4.90
CA TYR A 434 -11.56 15.36 -6.18
C TYR A 434 -12.76 14.96 -7.04
N GLU A 435 -13.77 15.81 -7.17
CA GLU A 435 -15.02 15.54 -7.89
C GLU A 435 -14.79 14.95 -9.28
N LYS A 436 -13.81 15.51 -10.03
CA LYS A 436 -13.45 14.97 -11.35
C LYS A 436 -12.90 13.55 -11.29
N CYS A 437 -12.15 13.18 -10.23
CA CYS A 437 -11.68 11.81 -10.03
C CYS A 437 -12.86 10.87 -9.83
N GLU A 438 -13.74 11.23 -8.91
CA GLU A 438 -14.89 10.39 -8.57
C GLU A 438 -15.82 10.21 -9.78
N TYR A 439 -16.14 11.31 -10.47
CA TYR A 439 -16.97 11.27 -11.68
C TYR A 439 -16.42 10.34 -12.77
N GLU A 440 -15.11 10.39 -13.05
CA GLU A 440 -14.51 9.55 -14.09
C GLU A 440 -14.39 8.09 -13.64
N LEU A 441 -14.04 7.83 -12.38
CA LEU A 441 -13.89 6.48 -11.84
C LEU A 441 -15.22 5.78 -11.63
N ASP A 442 -16.32 6.51 -11.30
CA ASP A 442 -17.64 5.94 -11.10
C ASP A 442 -18.25 5.33 -12.38
N LYS A 443 -17.76 5.76 -13.57
CA LYS A 443 -18.15 5.14 -14.85
C LYS A 443 -17.73 3.67 -14.99
N TYR A 444 -16.79 3.22 -14.15
CA TYR A 444 -16.17 1.89 -14.18
C TYR A 444 -16.36 1.13 -12.88
N TYR A 445 -17.40 1.50 -12.13
CA TYR A 445 -17.68 0.85 -10.84
C TYR A 445 -18.62 -0.36 -10.99
N ASP A 446 -19.46 -0.38 -11.99
CA ASP A 446 -20.49 -1.42 -12.23
C ASP A 446 -19.92 -2.73 -12.78
#